data_af6a5d0be29064204002f9da857b3610
#
_entry.id   af6a5d0be29064204002f9da857b3610
#
_cell.length_a   1.000
_cell.length_b   1.000
_cell.length_c   1.000
_cell.angle_alpha   90.00
_cell.angle_beta   90.00
_cell.angle_gamma   90.00
#
_symmetry.space_group_name_H-M   'P 1'
#
loop_
_entity.id
_entity.type
_entity.pdbx_description
1 polymer ?
#
loop_
_entity_poly.entity_id
_entity_poly.type
_entity_poly.pdbx_seq_one_letter_code
_entity_poly.pdbx_strand_id
1 'polypeptide(L)'
;MGTILFASDLDNTLLFSHRHRQPEDRCVERLNGAEQGFFTRETPDLLPQVVQRVHLLPITTRSIEQYQRIQWPDGTAPRIALTANGAVLLRDGQVDRAWYAASQALVRDHREALAA
;
A
#
# COMPACT_ATOMS: atom_id res chain seq x y z
N MET A 1 -6.72 -19.75 -16.59
CA MET A 1 -7.34 -19.29 -15.35
C MET A 1 -7.28 -17.78 -15.24
N GLY A 2 -8.34 -17.16 -14.75
CA GLY A 2 -8.39 -15.73 -14.60
C GLY A 2 -7.49 -15.22 -13.47
N THR A 3 -7.11 -13.97 -13.59
CA THR A 3 -6.37 -13.26 -12.55
C THR A 3 -7.36 -12.60 -11.60
N ILE A 4 -7.14 -12.78 -10.30
CA ILE A 4 -7.97 -12.14 -9.27
C ILE A 4 -7.16 -11.02 -8.63
N LEU A 5 -7.71 -9.81 -8.66
CA LEU A 5 -7.20 -8.68 -7.91
C LEU A 5 -7.98 -8.55 -6.61
N PHE A 6 -7.27 -8.46 -5.51
CA PHE A 6 -7.86 -8.19 -4.22
C PHE A 6 -7.41 -6.80 -3.76
N ALA A 7 -8.29 -5.82 -3.93
CA ALA A 7 -8.02 -4.45 -3.51
C ALA A 7 -8.29 -4.32 -2.01
N SER A 8 -7.34 -3.77 -1.28
CA SER A 8 -7.46 -3.63 0.17
C SER A 8 -6.96 -2.27 0.61
N ASP A 9 -7.68 -1.66 1.53
CA ASP A 9 -7.16 -0.55 2.31
C ASP A 9 -5.94 -1.03 3.12
N LEU A 10 -5.07 -0.13 3.48
CA LEU A 10 -3.82 -0.47 4.16
C LEU A 10 -3.87 -0.08 5.63
N ASP A 11 -3.90 1.23 5.92
CA ASP A 11 -3.88 1.71 7.31
C ASP A 11 -5.20 1.39 8.00
N ASN A 12 -5.10 0.84 9.20
CA ASN A 12 -6.24 0.40 10.04
C ASN A 12 -7.02 -0.78 9.44
N THR A 13 -6.46 -1.44 8.44
CA THR A 13 -7.03 -2.67 7.85
C THR A 13 -6.01 -3.80 7.90
N LEU A 14 -4.85 -3.60 7.27
CA LEU A 14 -3.73 -4.55 7.32
C LEU A 14 -2.63 -4.06 8.25
N LEU A 15 -2.43 -2.75 8.31
CA LEU A 15 -1.33 -2.12 9.02
C LEU A 15 -1.90 -1.25 10.15
N PHE A 16 -1.36 -1.40 11.35
CA PHE A 16 -1.83 -0.67 12.52
C PHE A 16 -0.69 0.15 13.13
N SER A 17 -1.04 1.33 13.67
CA SER A 17 -0.04 2.20 14.29
C SER A 17 0.39 1.66 15.65
N HIS A 18 1.51 2.19 16.15
CA HIS A 18 2.04 1.83 17.46
C HIS A 18 1.06 2.08 18.61
N ARG A 19 0.07 2.96 18.40
CA ARG A 19 -0.96 3.27 19.41
C ARG A 19 -1.91 2.11 19.68
N HIS A 20 -2.03 1.19 18.70
CA HIS A 20 -2.92 0.04 18.78
C HIS A 20 -2.17 -1.27 18.87
N ARG A 21 -0.86 -1.20 19.17
CA ARG A 21 -0.01 -2.37 19.21
C ARG A 21 -0.41 -3.35 20.29
N GLN A 22 -0.49 -4.62 19.91
CA GLN A 22 -0.60 -5.75 20.82
C GLN A 22 0.79 -6.39 21.01
N PRO A 23 1.01 -7.13 22.11
CA PRO A 23 2.35 -7.66 22.41
C PRO A 23 2.98 -8.52 21.32
N GLU A 24 2.17 -9.22 20.53
CA GLU A 24 2.65 -10.14 19.52
C GLU A 24 2.66 -9.57 18.11
N ASP A 25 2.32 -8.30 17.95
CA ASP A 25 2.31 -7.64 16.66
C ASP A 25 3.73 -7.46 16.15
N ARG A 26 3.90 -7.60 14.83
CA ARG A 26 5.20 -7.50 14.19
C ARG A 26 5.40 -6.12 13.59
N CYS A 27 6.47 -5.45 13.96
CA CYS A 27 6.83 -4.17 13.37
C CYS A 27 7.29 -4.35 11.93
N VAL A 28 6.63 -3.64 11.01
CA VAL A 28 6.96 -3.67 9.58
C VAL A 28 7.24 -2.28 9.02
N GLU A 29 7.17 -1.27 9.85
CA GLU A 29 7.47 0.10 9.42
C GLU A 29 8.18 0.84 10.55
N ARG A 30 9.30 1.51 10.19
CA ARG A 30 10.03 2.38 11.11
C ARG A 30 10.10 3.78 10.51
N LEU A 31 10.03 4.77 11.37
CA LEU A 31 10.17 6.17 11.00
C LEU A 31 11.19 6.81 11.95
N ASN A 32 12.29 7.31 11.38
CA ASN A 32 13.38 7.93 12.16
C ASN A 32 13.89 6.99 13.28
N GLY A 33 13.98 5.69 13.00
CA GLY A 33 14.46 4.70 13.94
C GLY A 33 13.43 4.21 14.95
N ALA A 34 12.23 4.78 14.96
CA ALA A 34 11.17 4.39 15.88
C ALA A 34 10.18 3.45 15.21
N GLU A 35 9.64 2.52 15.98
CA GLU A 35 8.60 1.61 15.51
C GLU A 35 7.31 2.39 15.25
N GLN A 36 6.76 2.28 14.04
CA GLN A 36 5.63 3.08 13.59
C GLN A 36 4.43 2.25 13.18
N GLY A 37 4.61 1.20 12.40
CA GLY A 37 3.53 0.40 11.86
C GLY A 37 3.74 -1.08 12.09
N PHE A 38 2.64 -1.80 12.31
CA PHE A 38 2.65 -3.20 12.73
C PHE A 38 1.62 -4.01 11.96
N PHE A 39 2.01 -5.24 11.60
CA PHE A 39 1.03 -6.27 11.23
C PHE A 39 0.62 -7.02 12.48
N THR A 40 -0.64 -7.45 12.54
CA THR A 40 -1.09 -8.35 13.60
C THR A 40 -0.34 -9.67 13.50
N ARG A 41 -0.34 -10.44 14.59
CA ARG A 41 0.40 -11.71 14.68
C ARG A 41 0.11 -12.65 13.51
N GLU A 42 -1.14 -12.73 13.09
CA GLU A 42 -1.57 -13.67 12.06
C GLU A 42 -1.20 -13.22 10.64
N THR A 43 -1.09 -11.92 10.39
CA THR A 43 -0.91 -11.38 9.05
C THR A 43 0.35 -11.91 8.35
N PRO A 44 1.54 -11.94 8.97
CA PRO A 44 2.73 -12.46 8.31
C PRO A 44 2.61 -13.94 7.90
N ASP A 45 1.83 -14.72 8.65
CA ASP A 45 1.63 -16.13 8.34
C ASP A 45 0.61 -16.36 7.23
N LEU A 46 -0.37 -15.46 7.11
CA LEU A 46 -1.43 -15.56 6.11
C LEU A 46 -1.05 -14.96 4.76
N LEU A 47 -0.23 -13.91 4.75
CA LEU A 47 0.16 -13.22 3.51
C LEU A 47 0.74 -14.15 2.44
N PRO A 48 1.66 -15.08 2.75
CA PRO A 48 2.18 -15.99 1.72
C PRO A 48 1.11 -16.81 1.03
N GLN A 49 0.07 -17.19 1.77
CA GLN A 49 -1.05 -17.96 1.21
C GLN A 49 -1.93 -17.07 0.32
N VAL A 50 -2.12 -15.82 0.73
CA VAL A 50 -2.94 -14.86 -0.04
C VAL A 50 -2.27 -14.52 -1.36
N VAL A 51 -0.97 -14.21 -1.35
CA VAL A 51 -0.26 -13.78 -2.56
C VAL A 51 -0.07 -14.91 -3.58
N GLN A 52 -0.21 -16.17 -3.16
CA GLN A 52 -0.20 -17.31 -4.07
C GLN A 52 -1.49 -17.45 -4.86
N ARG A 53 -2.58 -16.89 -4.37
CA ARG A 53 -3.92 -17.07 -4.94
C ARG A 53 -4.47 -15.83 -5.63
N VAL A 54 -4.09 -14.66 -5.14
CA VAL A 54 -4.61 -13.39 -5.65
C VAL A 54 -3.47 -12.38 -5.78
N HIS A 55 -3.69 -11.38 -6.61
CA HIS A 55 -2.83 -10.19 -6.63
C HIS A 55 -3.37 -9.20 -5.61
N LEU A 56 -2.65 -9.02 -4.51
CA LEU A 56 -3.00 -8.03 -3.51
C LEU A 56 -2.69 -6.64 -4.05
N LEU A 57 -3.68 -5.77 -4.03
CA LEU A 57 -3.55 -4.38 -4.47
C LEU A 57 -3.86 -3.46 -3.29
N PRO A 58 -2.86 -2.98 -2.57
CA PRO A 58 -3.08 -1.93 -1.58
C PRO A 58 -3.53 -0.64 -2.25
N ILE A 59 -4.56 -0.03 -1.68
CA ILE A 59 -5.04 1.30 -2.08
C ILE A 59 -4.93 2.17 -0.86
N THR A 60 -4.11 3.21 -0.92
CA THR A 60 -3.77 3.99 0.27
C THR A 60 -3.68 5.47 -0.01
N THR A 61 -3.96 6.28 1.02
CA THR A 61 -3.72 7.72 1.00
C THR A 61 -2.24 8.06 1.14
N ARG A 62 -1.40 7.09 1.53
CA ARG A 62 0.04 7.30 1.73
C ARG A 62 0.70 7.83 0.47
N SER A 63 1.72 8.67 0.65
CA SER A 63 2.64 9.03 -0.43
C SER A 63 3.51 7.84 -0.81
N ILE A 64 4.26 7.95 -1.91
CA ILE A 64 5.21 6.91 -2.32
C ILE A 64 6.20 6.62 -1.19
N GLU A 65 6.80 7.66 -0.60
CA GLU A 65 7.77 7.49 0.48
C GLU A 65 7.18 6.80 1.70
N GLN A 66 5.98 7.20 2.08
CA GLN A 66 5.29 6.58 3.22
C GLN A 66 4.98 5.12 2.97
N TYR A 67 4.56 4.79 1.76
CA TYR A 67 4.28 3.40 1.40
C TYR A 67 5.56 2.57 1.37
N GLN A 68 6.64 3.11 0.84
CA GLN A 68 7.92 2.39 0.71
C GLN A 68 8.61 2.12 2.04
N ARG A 69 8.18 2.75 3.14
CA ARG A 69 8.69 2.43 4.48
C ARG A 69 8.26 1.05 4.96
N ILE A 70 7.21 0.47 4.38
CA ILE A 70 6.69 -0.82 4.81
C ILE A 70 7.65 -1.93 4.38
N GLN A 71 8.09 -2.72 5.34
CA GLN A 71 8.94 -3.89 5.10
C GLN A 71 8.07 -5.14 5.11
N TRP A 72 7.62 -5.51 3.93
CA TRP A 72 6.78 -6.70 3.78
C TRP A 72 7.59 -7.96 4.09
N PRO A 73 6.97 -8.98 4.73
CA PRO A 73 7.63 -10.28 4.89
C PRO A 73 8.10 -10.82 3.54
N ASP A 74 9.20 -11.59 3.54
CA ASP A 74 9.83 -12.07 2.31
C ASP A 74 8.84 -12.73 1.36
N GLY A 75 8.89 -12.30 0.09
CA GLY A 75 8.05 -12.85 -0.97
C GLY A 75 6.60 -12.41 -0.94
N THR A 76 6.21 -11.50 -0.05
CA THR A 76 4.81 -11.06 0.08
C THR A 76 4.56 -9.63 -0.37
N ALA A 77 5.59 -8.89 -0.76
CA ALA A 77 5.42 -7.51 -1.22
C ALA A 77 4.47 -7.47 -2.42
N PRO A 78 3.42 -6.63 -2.37
CA PRO A 78 2.52 -6.51 -3.50
C PRO A 78 3.25 -6.02 -4.74
N ARG A 79 2.94 -6.63 -5.90
CA ARG A 79 3.56 -6.24 -7.16
C ARG A 79 3.03 -4.91 -7.67
N ILE A 80 1.81 -4.57 -7.28
CA ILE A 80 1.15 -3.32 -7.65
C ILE A 80 0.57 -2.68 -6.42
N ALA A 81 0.58 -1.34 -6.38
CA ALA A 81 -0.05 -0.58 -5.31
C ALA A 81 -0.50 0.78 -5.85
N LEU A 82 -1.63 1.25 -5.33
CA LEU A 82 -2.12 2.59 -5.62
C LEU A 82 -1.88 3.48 -4.41
N THR A 83 -1.03 4.48 -4.57
CA THR A 83 -0.69 5.44 -3.52
C THR A 83 -1.29 6.81 -3.82
N ALA A 84 -1.23 7.72 -2.87
CA ALA A 84 -1.75 9.08 -2.99
C ALA A 84 -3.20 9.10 -3.51
N ASN A 85 -4.07 8.29 -2.89
CA ASN A 85 -5.48 8.16 -3.26
C ASN A 85 -5.70 7.72 -4.71
N GLY A 86 -4.79 6.90 -5.25
CA GLY A 86 -4.90 6.38 -6.61
C GLY A 86 -4.23 7.23 -7.68
N ALA A 87 -3.65 8.37 -7.31
CA ALA A 87 -2.95 9.22 -8.27
C ALA A 87 -1.67 8.58 -8.81
N VAL A 88 -1.05 7.69 -8.03
CA VAL A 88 0.20 7.02 -8.40
C VAL A 88 0.01 5.51 -8.35
N LEU A 89 0.34 4.84 -9.45
CA LEU A 89 0.41 3.39 -9.51
C LEU A 89 1.87 2.96 -9.43
N LEU A 90 2.20 2.11 -8.47
CA LEU A 90 3.51 1.49 -8.36
C LEU A 90 3.45 0.08 -8.94
N ARG A 91 4.42 -0.25 -9.80
CA ARG A 91 4.67 -1.60 -10.31
C ARG A 91 6.04 -2.04 -9.84
N ASP A 92 6.10 -3.10 -9.06
CA ASP A 92 7.36 -3.61 -8.52
C ASP A 92 8.20 -2.49 -7.89
N GLY A 93 7.52 -1.57 -7.18
CA GLY A 93 8.15 -0.45 -6.49
C GLY A 93 8.47 0.75 -7.38
N GLN A 94 8.17 0.70 -8.68
CA GLN A 94 8.46 1.78 -9.62
C GLN A 94 7.18 2.48 -10.05
N VAL A 95 7.27 3.81 -10.24
CA VAL A 95 6.13 4.61 -10.70
C VAL A 95 5.78 4.22 -12.13
N ASP A 96 4.51 3.88 -12.35
CA ASP A 96 3.98 3.67 -13.71
C ASP A 96 3.78 5.05 -14.34
N ARG A 97 4.58 5.34 -15.37
CA ARG A 97 4.60 6.68 -15.97
C ARG A 97 3.32 7.00 -16.74
N ALA A 98 2.73 6.00 -17.38
CA ALA A 98 1.49 6.20 -18.12
C ALA A 98 0.34 6.54 -17.18
N TRP A 99 0.24 5.84 -16.06
CA TRP A 99 -0.75 6.15 -15.03
C TRP A 99 -0.54 7.54 -14.44
N TYR A 100 0.70 7.88 -14.11
CA TYR A 100 1.03 9.18 -13.56
C TYR A 100 0.66 10.31 -14.53
N ALA A 101 1.01 10.16 -15.81
CA ALA A 101 0.69 11.15 -16.83
C ALA A 101 -0.83 11.31 -16.99
N ALA A 102 -1.58 10.20 -16.98
CA ALA A 102 -3.04 10.24 -17.08
C ALA A 102 -3.65 10.94 -15.87
N SER A 103 -3.13 10.69 -14.66
CA SER A 103 -3.59 11.35 -13.43
C SER A 103 -3.34 12.83 -13.47
N GLN A 104 -2.16 13.26 -13.93
CA GLN A 104 -1.82 14.67 -14.05
C GLN A 104 -2.71 15.37 -15.08
N ALA A 105 -2.98 14.73 -16.20
CA ALA A 105 -3.87 15.26 -17.22
C ALA A 105 -5.29 15.46 -16.67
N LEU A 106 -5.79 14.50 -15.92
CA LEU A 106 -7.11 14.56 -15.31
C LEU A 106 -7.22 15.75 -14.34
N VAL A 107 -6.22 15.96 -13.49
CA VAL A 107 -6.19 17.09 -12.55
C VAL A 107 -6.15 18.40 -13.33
N ARG A 108 -5.30 18.49 -14.35
CA ARG A 108 -5.15 19.68 -15.17
C ARG A 108 -6.46 20.06 -15.88
N ASP A 109 -7.12 19.05 -16.45
CA ASP A 109 -8.35 19.24 -17.23
C ASP A 109 -9.55 19.61 -16.35
N HIS A 110 -9.49 19.28 -15.05
CA HIS A 110 -10.59 19.51 -14.10
C HIS A 110 -10.19 20.43 -12.94
N ARG A 111 -9.20 21.30 -13.17
CA ARG A 111 -8.63 22.13 -12.11
C ARG A 111 -9.69 22.99 -11.42
N GLU A 112 -10.56 23.64 -12.18
CA GLU A 112 -11.58 24.52 -11.61
C GLU A 112 -12.55 23.73 -10.73
N ALA A 113 -13.01 22.57 -11.21
CA ALA A 113 -13.91 21.71 -10.45
C ALA A 113 -13.27 21.21 -9.16
N LEU A 114 -11.97 20.85 -9.21
CA LEU A 114 -11.25 20.34 -8.05
C LEU A 114 -10.87 21.43 -7.05
N ALA A 115 -10.77 22.66 -7.50
CA ALA A 115 -10.45 23.81 -6.63
C ALA A 115 -11.68 24.39 -5.92
N ALA A 116 -12.86 24.03 -6.35
CA ALA A 116 -14.12 24.56 -5.80
C ALA A 116 -14.41 24.07 -4.38
#